data_b8093a960dbfb77f54fad28ba2dfd916
#
_entry.id   b8093a960dbfb77f54fad28ba2dfd916
#
_cell.length_a   1.000
_cell.length_b   1.000
_cell.length_c   1.000
_cell.angle_alpha   90.00
_cell.angle_beta   90.00
_cell.angle_gamma   90.00
#
_symmetry.space_group_name_H-M   'P 1'
#
loop_
_entity.id
_entity.type
_entity.pdbx_description
1 polymer ?
#
loop_
_entity_poly.entity_id
_entity_poly.type
_entity_poly.pdbx_seq_one_letter_code
_entity_poly.pdbx_strand_id
1 'polypeptide(L)'
;DVSVALVDVEVIDQVTGFMVRLPDGSIAEQVPLDLPRQRLFTQAAAYTISPRALAAAGVEEADIPGSLHAAEHAAIGLLPPLATCDRWDIGGVSTALHVDTQLPTVFVYDGYPGGAGFAEEGFRRFRNWIAATLQAVSACTCAHGCPSCVQSPKCGNGNEPLNKAGAIKVLDALLISLDASEAS
;
A
#
# COMPACT_ATOMS: atom_id res chain seq x y z
N ASP A 1 6.23 17.30 -3.92
CA ASP A 1 5.82 16.82 -5.24
C ASP A 1 5.20 15.43 -5.09
N VAL A 2 3.93 15.32 -5.47
CA VAL A 2 3.13 14.10 -5.50
C VAL A 2 2.71 13.86 -6.94
N SER A 3 2.67 12.61 -7.37
CA SER A 3 2.11 12.21 -8.66
C SER A 3 1.15 11.04 -8.45
N VAL A 4 0.05 11.03 -9.20
CA VAL A 4 -0.93 9.94 -9.19
C VAL A 4 -1.21 9.54 -10.64
N ALA A 5 -1.20 8.25 -10.91
CA ALA A 5 -1.42 7.72 -12.26
C ALA A 5 -2.15 6.37 -12.22
N LEU A 6 -2.91 6.10 -13.27
CA LEU A 6 -3.34 4.75 -13.62
C LEU A 6 -2.31 4.17 -14.58
N VAL A 7 -1.73 3.02 -14.23
CA VAL A 7 -0.62 2.42 -14.97
C VAL A 7 -0.83 0.94 -15.21
N ASP A 8 -0.31 0.44 -16.33
CA ASP A 8 -0.19 -1.00 -16.56
C ASP A 8 1.06 -1.50 -15.85
N VAL A 9 0.94 -2.60 -15.12
CA VAL A 9 2.01 -3.17 -14.32
C VAL A 9 2.17 -4.66 -14.58
N GLU A 10 3.40 -5.15 -14.42
CA GLU A 10 3.71 -6.56 -14.28
C GLU A 10 4.05 -6.84 -12.82
N VAL A 11 3.19 -7.61 -12.16
CA VAL A 11 3.45 -8.10 -10.81
C VAL A 11 4.11 -9.45 -10.89
N ILE A 12 5.29 -9.58 -10.29
CA ILE A 12 6.05 -10.84 -10.24
C ILE A 12 6.06 -11.34 -8.81
N ASP A 13 5.52 -12.52 -8.59
CA ASP A 13 5.49 -13.19 -7.30
C ASP A 13 6.21 -14.53 -7.36
N GLN A 14 6.91 -14.88 -6.29
CA GLN A 14 7.60 -16.16 -6.15
C GLN A 14 7.60 -16.61 -4.70
N VAL A 15 7.02 -17.78 -4.44
CA VAL A 15 7.15 -18.44 -3.15
C VAL A 15 8.53 -19.09 -3.07
N THR A 16 9.40 -18.54 -2.22
CA THR A 16 10.80 -18.99 -2.06
C THR A 16 11.00 -19.95 -0.89
N GLY A 17 9.97 -20.17 -0.07
CA GLY A 17 10.04 -21.07 1.08
C GLY A 17 8.87 -20.90 2.03
N PHE A 18 8.88 -21.69 3.10
CA PHE A 18 7.95 -21.54 4.20
C PHE A 18 8.65 -21.71 5.55
N MET A 19 8.03 -21.20 6.59
CA MET A 19 8.51 -21.30 7.96
C MET A 19 7.57 -22.17 8.78
N VAL A 20 8.11 -23.13 9.52
CA VAL A 20 7.38 -23.89 10.55
C VAL A 20 7.49 -23.12 11.86
N ARG A 21 6.35 -22.67 12.38
CA ARG A 21 6.29 -21.99 13.68
C ARG A 21 5.78 -22.93 14.77
N LEU A 22 6.41 -22.88 15.95
CA LEU A 22 5.94 -23.54 17.14
C LEU A 22 4.79 -22.76 17.80
N PRO A 23 4.03 -23.38 18.73
CA PRO A 23 2.93 -22.71 19.43
C PRO A 23 3.32 -21.44 20.21
N ASP A 24 4.59 -21.31 20.60
CA ASP A 24 5.14 -20.14 21.29
C ASP A 24 5.54 -19.01 20.30
N GLY A 25 5.33 -19.23 18.98
CA GLY A 25 5.66 -18.27 17.91
C GLY A 25 7.11 -18.35 17.41
N SER A 26 7.98 -19.15 18.05
CA SER A 26 9.36 -19.35 17.58
C SER A 26 9.41 -20.11 16.25
N ILE A 27 10.45 -19.84 15.46
CA ILE A 27 10.67 -20.53 14.18
C ILE A 27 11.43 -21.83 14.45
N ALA A 28 10.78 -22.97 14.19
CA ALA A 28 11.39 -24.30 14.34
C ALA A 28 12.23 -24.66 13.10
N GLU A 29 11.77 -24.27 11.90
CA GLU A 29 12.40 -24.63 10.65
C GLU A 29 12.09 -23.59 9.57
N GLN A 30 13.03 -23.37 8.65
CA GLN A 30 12.84 -22.63 7.39
C GLN A 30 13.14 -23.58 6.24
N VAL A 31 12.15 -23.85 5.41
CA VAL A 31 12.28 -24.77 4.28
C VAL A 31 12.30 -23.96 2.98
N PRO A 32 13.44 -23.90 2.25
CA PRO A 32 13.48 -23.25 0.96
C PRO A 32 12.72 -24.05 -0.10
N LEU A 33 12.09 -23.36 -1.03
CA LEU A 33 11.39 -23.93 -2.18
C LEU A 33 11.93 -23.31 -3.46
N ASP A 34 12.01 -24.11 -4.51
CA ASP A 34 12.30 -23.66 -5.88
C ASP A 34 11.03 -23.77 -6.74
N LEU A 35 10.15 -22.78 -6.56
CA LEU A 35 8.91 -22.69 -7.31
C LEU A 35 9.03 -21.65 -8.44
N PRO A 36 8.32 -21.86 -9.58
CA PRO A 36 8.34 -20.93 -10.68
C PRO A 36 7.75 -19.57 -10.26
N ARG A 37 8.28 -18.51 -10.85
CA ARG A 37 7.71 -17.17 -10.73
C ARG A 37 6.35 -17.12 -11.40
N GLN A 38 5.40 -16.52 -10.72
CA GLN A 38 4.09 -16.17 -11.27
C GLN A 38 4.16 -14.73 -11.78
N ARG A 39 3.51 -14.47 -12.90
CA ARG A 39 3.45 -13.13 -13.52
C ARG A 39 2.00 -12.77 -13.75
N LEU A 40 1.66 -11.56 -13.30
CA LEU A 40 0.34 -10.98 -13.50
C LEU A 40 0.51 -9.63 -14.21
N PHE A 41 0.01 -9.54 -15.44
CA PHE A 41 -0.11 -8.26 -16.15
C PHE A 41 -1.48 -7.67 -15.83
N THR A 42 -1.51 -6.48 -15.23
CA THR A 42 -2.73 -5.87 -14.74
C THR A 42 -2.64 -4.35 -14.66
N GLN A 43 -3.66 -3.69 -14.14
CA GLN A 43 -3.69 -2.25 -13.92
C GLN A 43 -3.55 -1.91 -12.44
N ALA A 44 -2.90 -0.79 -12.16
CA ALA A 44 -2.70 -0.26 -10.82
C ALA A 44 -3.00 1.24 -10.76
N ALA A 45 -3.64 1.67 -9.68
CA ALA A 45 -3.57 3.04 -9.21
C ALA A 45 -2.24 3.21 -8.47
N ALA A 46 -1.37 4.05 -9.00
CA ALA A 46 -0.05 4.31 -8.45
C ALA A 46 0.05 5.75 -7.94
N TYR A 47 0.74 5.95 -6.82
CA TYR A 47 1.12 7.28 -6.39
C TYR A 47 2.56 7.31 -5.89
N THR A 48 3.24 8.42 -6.19
CA THR A 48 4.60 8.70 -5.74
C THR A 48 4.60 9.92 -4.86
N ILE A 49 5.48 9.95 -3.88
CA ILE A 49 5.68 11.10 -3.00
C ILE A 49 7.18 11.36 -2.91
N SER A 50 7.60 12.60 -3.20
CA SER A 50 9.02 12.93 -3.10
C SER A 50 9.51 12.85 -1.64
N PRO A 51 10.79 12.48 -1.41
CA PRO A 51 11.39 12.51 -0.07
C PRO A 51 11.25 13.88 0.60
N ARG A 52 11.30 14.95 -0.20
CA ARG A 52 11.09 16.32 0.29
C ARG A 52 9.67 16.54 0.83
N ALA A 53 8.64 16.03 0.12
CA ALA A 53 7.26 16.15 0.58
C ALA A 53 7.01 15.30 1.84
N LEU A 54 7.60 14.11 1.93
CA LEU A 54 7.55 13.26 3.12
C LEU A 54 8.21 13.93 4.32
N ALA A 55 9.39 14.52 4.14
CA ALA A 55 10.08 15.27 5.19
C ALA A 55 9.28 16.50 5.64
N ALA A 56 8.67 17.24 4.71
CA ALA A 56 7.80 18.37 5.02
C ALA A 56 6.55 17.95 5.81
N ALA A 57 6.02 16.74 5.58
CA ALA A 57 4.95 16.13 6.36
C ALA A 57 5.42 15.58 7.72
N GLY A 58 6.71 15.64 8.02
CA GLY A 58 7.31 15.15 9.25
C GLY A 58 7.47 13.63 9.30
N VAL A 59 7.60 12.97 8.14
CA VAL A 59 7.98 11.56 8.05
C VAL A 59 9.50 11.49 7.99
N GLU A 60 10.12 10.83 8.97
CA GLU A 60 11.56 10.62 8.99
C GLU A 60 11.97 9.56 7.94
N GLU A 61 13.19 9.66 7.41
CA GLU A 61 13.67 8.76 6.35
C GLU A 61 13.59 7.28 6.76
N ALA A 62 13.95 6.97 8.00
CA ALA A 62 13.87 5.60 8.54
C ALA A 62 12.43 5.08 8.65
N ASP A 63 11.44 5.97 8.76
CA ASP A 63 10.03 5.63 8.88
C ASP A 63 9.30 5.51 7.54
N ILE A 64 9.91 5.94 6.43
CA ILE A 64 9.28 5.93 5.10
C ILE A 64 8.75 4.53 4.73
N PRO A 65 9.52 3.44 4.84
CA PRO A 65 9.02 2.11 4.45
C PRO A 65 7.77 1.71 5.22
N GLY A 66 7.79 1.85 6.54
CA GLY A 66 6.67 1.47 7.41
C GLY A 66 5.45 2.38 7.22
N SER A 67 5.66 3.66 6.91
CA SER A 67 4.60 4.65 6.67
C SER A 67 3.86 4.38 5.36
N LEU A 68 4.60 4.11 4.28
CA LEU A 68 4.02 3.75 2.98
C LEU A 68 3.29 2.41 3.05
N HIS A 69 3.87 1.41 3.70
CA HIS A 69 3.29 0.09 3.86
C HIS A 69 1.97 0.14 4.66
N ALA A 70 1.94 0.90 5.74
CA ALA A 70 0.71 1.09 6.50
C ALA A 70 -0.36 1.88 5.72
N ALA A 71 0.04 2.89 4.93
CA ALA A 71 -0.86 3.64 4.04
C ALA A 71 -1.42 2.76 2.91
N GLU A 72 -0.58 1.91 2.30
CA GLU A 72 -0.99 0.92 1.30
C GLU A 72 -2.06 -0.03 1.84
N HIS A 73 -1.80 -0.67 2.99
CA HIS A 73 -2.74 -1.59 3.62
C HIS A 73 -4.08 -0.94 3.93
N ALA A 74 -4.06 0.29 4.46
CA ALA A 74 -5.26 1.04 4.74
C ALA A 74 -6.02 1.39 3.45
N ALA A 75 -5.33 1.81 2.40
CA ALA A 75 -5.92 2.11 1.10
C ALA A 75 -6.59 0.88 0.48
N ILE A 76 -5.92 -0.28 0.49
CA ILE A 76 -6.50 -1.56 0.07
C ILE A 76 -7.75 -1.89 0.89
N GLY A 77 -7.74 -1.62 2.19
CA GLY A 77 -8.89 -1.87 3.08
C GLY A 77 -10.10 -1.01 2.76
N LEU A 78 -9.89 0.18 2.22
CA LEU A 78 -10.95 1.19 1.94
C LEU A 78 -11.35 1.26 0.45
N LEU A 79 -10.68 0.54 -0.46
CA LEU A 79 -11.06 0.48 -1.87
C LEU A 79 -12.36 -0.34 -2.11
N PRO A 80 -12.61 -1.48 -1.44
CA PRO A 80 -13.80 -2.29 -1.64
C PRO A 80 -15.14 -1.55 -1.59
N PRO A 81 -15.42 -0.67 -0.63
CA PRO A 81 -16.67 0.09 -0.61
C PRO A 81 -16.85 1.05 -1.79
N LEU A 82 -15.74 1.51 -2.40
CA LEU A 82 -15.72 2.45 -3.52
C LEU A 82 -15.83 1.74 -4.87
N ALA A 83 -15.11 0.63 -5.04
CA ALA A 83 -15.02 -0.10 -6.29
C ALA A 83 -15.97 -1.30 -6.36
N THR A 84 -16.72 -1.60 -5.29
CA THR A 84 -17.65 -2.74 -5.18
C THR A 84 -16.93 -4.07 -5.48
N CYS A 85 -15.81 -4.31 -4.81
CA CYS A 85 -14.99 -5.52 -4.92
C CYS A 85 -14.74 -6.15 -3.55
N ASP A 86 -14.10 -7.32 -3.53
CA ASP A 86 -13.57 -7.93 -2.33
C ASP A 86 -12.12 -7.48 -2.09
N ARG A 87 -11.67 -7.49 -0.84
CA ARG A 87 -10.27 -7.23 -0.50
C ARG A 87 -9.30 -8.21 -1.20
N TRP A 88 -9.77 -9.41 -1.52
CA TRP A 88 -8.99 -10.45 -2.20
C TRP A 88 -8.84 -10.20 -3.70
N ASP A 89 -9.68 -9.33 -4.28
CA ASP A 89 -9.64 -8.96 -5.70
C ASP A 89 -8.55 -7.94 -6.03
N ILE A 90 -7.94 -7.33 -5.01
CA ILE A 90 -6.94 -6.27 -5.14
C ILE A 90 -5.67 -6.61 -4.37
N GLY A 91 -4.54 -6.21 -4.87
CA GLY A 91 -3.23 -6.32 -4.22
C GLY A 91 -2.55 -4.97 -4.10
N GLY A 92 -1.41 -4.94 -3.43
CA GLY A 92 -0.59 -3.73 -3.36
C GLY A 92 0.87 -4.03 -3.14
N VAL A 93 1.68 -3.04 -3.44
CA VAL A 93 3.12 -2.99 -3.18
C VAL A 93 3.50 -1.56 -2.83
N SER A 94 4.27 -1.40 -1.77
CA SER A 94 4.88 -0.13 -1.39
C SER A 94 6.40 -0.27 -1.30
N THR A 95 7.10 0.74 -1.71
CA THR A 95 8.56 0.79 -1.65
C THR A 95 9.06 2.21 -1.39
N ALA A 96 10.11 2.34 -0.58
CA ALA A 96 10.77 3.62 -0.33
C ALA A 96 11.55 4.13 -1.54
N LEU A 97 11.92 3.24 -2.48
CA LEU A 97 12.60 3.58 -3.73
C LEU A 97 12.22 2.56 -4.80
N HIS A 98 11.36 2.95 -5.73
CA HIS A 98 10.97 2.10 -6.83
C HIS A 98 11.95 2.24 -8.01
N VAL A 99 12.26 1.12 -8.68
CA VAL A 99 13.28 1.10 -9.74
C VAL A 99 12.95 2.00 -10.93
N ASP A 100 11.67 2.12 -11.29
CA ASP A 100 11.27 2.90 -12.47
C ASP A 100 11.03 4.37 -12.12
N THR A 101 10.41 4.66 -10.97
CA THR A 101 10.08 6.04 -10.57
C THR A 101 11.23 6.75 -9.87
N GLN A 102 12.17 6.00 -9.30
CA GLN A 102 13.25 6.48 -8.42
C GLN A 102 12.74 7.27 -7.21
N LEU A 103 11.49 7.01 -6.82
CA LEU A 103 10.79 7.70 -5.73
C LEU A 103 10.08 6.68 -4.80
N PRO A 104 9.76 7.09 -3.58
CA PRO A 104 8.78 6.40 -2.75
C PRO A 104 7.47 6.23 -3.51
N THR A 105 7.04 4.98 -3.68
CA THR A 105 5.91 4.64 -4.56
C THR A 105 5.02 3.60 -3.90
N VAL A 106 3.72 3.77 -4.08
CA VAL A 106 2.70 2.79 -3.72
C VAL A 106 1.87 2.45 -4.96
N PHE A 107 1.65 1.16 -5.15
CA PHE A 107 0.76 0.61 -6.17
C PHE A 107 -0.39 -0.13 -5.48
N VAL A 108 -1.61 0.10 -5.93
CA VAL A 108 -2.76 -0.74 -5.60
C VAL A 108 -3.32 -1.25 -6.93
N TYR A 109 -3.27 -2.57 -7.13
CA TYR A 109 -3.53 -3.20 -8.41
C TYR A 109 -4.66 -4.22 -8.36
N ASP A 110 -5.29 -4.46 -9.50
CA ASP A 110 -6.29 -5.51 -9.67
C ASP A 110 -5.64 -6.89 -9.64
N GLY A 111 -6.20 -7.82 -8.91
CA GLY A 111 -5.74 -9.20 -8.81
C GLY A 111 -6.06 -10.07 -10.03
N TYR A 112 -6.49 -9.47 -11.15
CA TYR A 112 -6.94 -10.16 -12.36
C TYR A 112 -6.11 -9.76 -13.58
N PRO A 113 -5.82 -10.71 -14.49
CA PRO A 113 -5.12 -10.41 -15.73
C PRO A 113 -5.88 -9.36 -16.56
N GLY A 114 -5.16 -8.32 -16.99
CA GLY A 114 -5.72 -7.22 -17.76
C GLY A 114 -6.48 -6.17 -16.94
N GLY A 115 -6.62 -6.38 -15.63
CA GLY A 115 -7.41 -5.54 -14.74
C GLY A 115 -8.90 -5.90 -14.72
N ALA A 116 -9.59 -5.48 -13.67
CA ALA A 116 -11.04 -5.63 -13.48
C ALA A 116 -11.75 -4.30 -13.26
N GLY A 117 -10.99 -3.18 -13.34
CA GLY A 117 -11.51 -1.82 -13.21
C GLY A 117 -11.56 -1.31 -11.77
N PHE A 118 -11.11 -2.06 -10.77
CA PHE A 118 -11.11 -1.63 -9.37
C PHE A 118 -10.03 -0.57 -9.11
N ALA A 119 -8.83 -0.79 -9.64
CA ALA A 119 -7.74 0.19 -9.58
C ALA A 119 -8.10 1.46 -10.36
N GLU A 120 -8.76 1.34 -11.52
CA GLU A 120 -9.26 2.48 -12.29
C GLU A 120 -10.29 3.29 -11.50
N GLU A 121 -11.24 2.63 -10.82
CA GLU A 121 -12.22 3.32 -9.99
C GLU A 121 -11.55 4.01 -8.80
N GLY A 122 -10.56 3.39 -8.17
CA GLY A 122 -9.73 4.01 -7.15
C GLY A 122 -8.99 5.24 -7.67
N PHE A 123 -8.41 5.18 -8.87
CA PHE A 123 -7.77 6.32 -9.52
C PHE A 123 -8.76 7.45 -9.83
N ARG A 124 -9.91 7.15 -10.43
CA ARG A 124 -10.95 8.15 -10.74
C ARG A 124 -11.46 8.88 -9.51
N ARG A 125 -11.53 8.20 -8.37
CA ARG A 125 -11.99 8.74 -7.08
C ARG A 125 -10.86 8.92 -6.08
N PHE A 126 -9.63 9.10 -6.56
CA PHE A 126 -8.43 9.02 -5.73
C PHE A 126 -8.53 9.92 -4.48
N ARG A 127 -8.94 11.17 -4.65
CA ARG A 127 -9.11 12.10 -3.54
C ARG A 127 -10.09 11.57 -2.47
N ASN A 128 -11.27 11.08 -2.91
CA ASN A 128 -12.28 10.55 -1.99
C ASN A 128 -11.79 9.28 -1.29
N TRP A 129 -11.10 8.42 -2.03
CA TRP A 129 -10.51 7.20 -1.50
C TRP A 129 -9.47 7.49 -0.43
N ILE A 130 -8.52 8.38 -0.70
CA ILE A 130 -7.47 8.74 0.26
C ILE A 130 -8.06 9.48 1.47
N ALA A 131 -9.06 10.36 1.28
CA ALA A 131 -9.74 11.03 2.38
C ALA A 131 -10.47 10.04 3.31
N ALA A 132 -11.19 9.07 2.75
CA ALA A 132 -11.84 8.02 3.53
C ALA A 132 -10.81 7.14 4.27
N THR A 133 -9.69 6.84 3.62
CA THR A 133 -8.58 6.08 4.21
C THR A 133 -7.96 6.83 5.38
N LEU A 134 -7.63 8.11 5.21
CA LEU A 134 -7.12 8.97 6.28
C LEU A 134 -8.07 9.03 7.46
N GLN A 135 -9.36 9.24 7.19
CA GLN A 135 -10.39 9.29 8.23
C GLN A 135 -10.45 7.98 9.02
N ALA A 136 -10.46 6.83 8.35
CA ALA A 136 -10.53 5.52 9.00
C ALA A 136 -9.30 5.24 9.88
N VAL A 137 -8.10 5.53 9.39
CA VAL A 137 -6.87 5.31 10.15
C VAL A 137 -6.78 6.25 11.35
N SER A 138 -7.17 7.52 11.17
CA SER A 138 -7.14 8.55 12.22
C SER A 138 -8.18 8.30 13.31
N ALA A 139 -9.38 7.82 12.94
CA ALA A 139 -10.45 7.51 13.89
C ALA A 139 -10.19 6.24 14.71
N CYS A 140 -9.29 5.37 14.27
CA CYS A 140 -8.98 4.15 15.00
C CYS A 140 -8.17 4.45 16.27
N THR A 141 -8.66 3.99 17.41
CA THR A 141 -8.07 4.29 18.75
C THR A 141 -6.82 3.49 19.09
N CYS A 142 -6.43 2.50 18.28
CA CYS A 142 -5.21 1.74 18.52
C CYS A 142 -3.95 2.61 18.41
N ALA A 143 -2.93 2.31 19.21
CA ALA A 143 -1.69 3.10 19.24
C ALA A 143 -0.78 2.84 18.03
N HIS A 144 -0.57 1.58 17.66
CA HIS A 144 0.48 1.19 16.70
C HIS A 144 -0.04 0.56 15.39
N GLY A 145 -1.35 0.39 15.27
CA GLY A 145 -1.98 -0.30 14.15
C GLY A 145 -2.67 -1.60 14.59
N CYS A 146 -3.77 -1.92 13.94
CA CYS A 146 -4.55 -3.13 14.20
C CYS A 146 -5.24 -3.61 12.91
N PRO A 147 -5.87 -4.80 12.91
CA PRO A 147 -6.59 -5.32 11.75
C PRO A 147 -7.72 -4.43 11.22
N SER A 148 -8.23 -3.51 12.06
CA SER A 148 -9.27 -2.56 11.67
C SER A 148 -8.75 -1.31 10.96
N CYS A 149 -7.43 -1.10 10.88
CA CYS A 149 -6.88 0.10 10.24
C CYS A 149 -5.74 -0.19 9.26
N VAL A 150 -4.55 -0.62 9.75
CA VAL A 150 -3.35 -0.73 8.90
C VAL A 150 -2.79 -2.16 8.77
N GLN A 151 -3.28 -3.13 9.54
CA GLN A 151 -2.82 -4.50 9.37
C GLN A 151 -3.64 -5.22 8.30
N SER A 152 -2.95 -6.01 7.46
CA SER A 152 -3.56 -6.80 6.40
C SER A 152 -3.34 -8.30 6.63
N PRO A 153 -4.38 -9.15 6.51
CA PRO A 153 -4.22 -10.59 6.56
C PRO A 153 -3.48 -11.16 5.35
N LYS A 154 -3.34 -10.38 4.28
CA LYS A 154 -2.66 -10.77 3.03
C LYS A 154 -1.17 -10.37 3.02
N CYS A 155 -0.68 -9.70 4.05
CA CYS A 155 0.68 -9.17 4.05
C CYS A 155 1.72 -10.29 4.07
N GLY A 156 2.53 -10.40 3.02
CA GLY A 156 3.63 -11.35 2.90
C GLY A 156 4.78 -11.09 3.88
N ASN A 157 4.89 -9.86 4.40
CA ASN A 157 5.91 -9.44 5.35
C ASN A 157 5.46 -9.53 6.82
N GLY A 158 4.31 -10.19 7.11
CA GLY A 158 3.80 -10.32 8.45
C GLY A 158 3.41 -9.01 9.12
N ASN A 159 3.05 -8.00 8.33
CA ASN A 159 2.73 -6.64 8.78
C ASN A 159 3.93 -5.88 9.39
N GLU A 160 5.14 -6.14 8.90
CA GLU A 160 6.36 -5.47 9.37
C GLU A 160 7.21 -4.97 8.18
N PRO A 161 7.75 -3.73 8.26
CA PRO A 161 7.41 -2.71 9.25
C PRO A 161 6.06 -2.04 8.96
N LEU A 162 5.33 -1.61 10.01
CA LEU A 162 4.15 -0.74 9.88
C LEU A 162 4.28 0.47 10.80
N ASN A 163 4.04 1.67 10.25
CA ASN A 163 4.01 2.92 11.01
C ASN A 163 2.66 3.63 10.80
N LYS A 164 1.71 3.43 11.71
CA LYS A 164 0.38 4.06 11.65
C LYS A 164 0.46 5.59 11.67
N ALA A 165 1.29 6.16 12.54
CA ALA A 165 1.42 7.60 12.65
C ALA A 165 2.02 8.20 11.37
N GLY A 166 3.00 7.51 10.78
CA GLY A 166 3.57 7.87 9.49
C GLY A 166 2.57 7.75 8.35
N ALA A 167 1.72 6.70 8.33
CA ALA A 167 0.67 6.54 7.33
C ALA A 167 -0.32 7.71 7.33
N ILE A 168 -0.72 8.22 8.51
CA ILE A 168 -1.58 9.39 8.61
C ILE A 168 -0.92 10.61 7.94
N LYS A 169 0.38 10.84 8.18
CA LYS A 169 1.13 11.94 7.58
C LYS A 169 1.27 11.79 6.05
N VAL A 170 1.51 10.58 5.56
CA VAL A 170 1.56 10.26 4.13
C VAL A 170 0.22 10.57 3.46
N LEU A 171 -0.89 10.07 4.01
CA LEU A 171 -2.23 10.26 3.45
C LEU A 171 -2.65 11.73 3.48
N ASP A 172 -2.31 12.46 4.53
CA ASP A 172 -2.57 13.89 4.65
C ASP A 172 -1.75 14.70 3.62
N ALA A 173 -0.47 14.39 3.44
CA ALA A 173 0.39 15.01 2.43
C ALA A 173 -0.11 14.81 1.00
N LEU A 174 -0.66 13.62 0.70
CA LEU A 174 -1.32 13.35 -0.58
C LEU A 174 -2.50 14.30 -0.80
N LEU A 175 -3.39 14.45 0.18
CA LEU A 175 -4.57 15.32 0.06
C LEU A 175 -4.18 16.80 -0.09
N ILE A 176 -3.24 17.27 0.71
CA ILE A 176 -2.73 18.67 0.62
C ILE A 176 -2.17 18.95 -0.78
N SER A 177 -1.42 18.00 -1.35
CA SER A 177 -0.85 18.16 -2.69
C SER A 177 -1.90 18.17 -3.79
N LEU A 178 -2.96 17.36 -3.66
CA LEU A 178 -4.08 17.35 -4.61
C LEU A 178 -4.85 18.67 -4.57
N ASP A 179 -5.13 19.20 -3.39
CA ASP A 179 -5.83 20.48 -3.20
C ASP A 179 -5.04 21.65 -3.81
N ALA A 180 -3.71 21.62 -3.68
CA ALA A 180 -2.84 22.65 -4.27
C ALA A 180 -2.82 22.60 -5.80
N SER A 181 -2.96 21.41 -6.40
CA SER A 181 -2.98 21.23 -7.86
C SER A 181 -4.32 21.64 -8.51
N GLU A 182 -5.43 21.52 -7.78
CA GLU A 182 -6.75 21.98 -8.24
C GLU A 182 -6.93 23.49 -8.16
N ALA A 183 -6.11 24.17 -7.34
CA ALA A 183 -6.16 25.62 -7.14
C ALA A 183 -5.27 26.42 -8.12
N SER A 184 -4.47 25.75 -8.95
CA SER A 184 -3.50 26.34 -9.89
C SER A 184 -4.00 26.31 -11.32
#